data_dc4bfe9cbf461df6299925177a3ed82d
#
_entry.id   dc4bfe9cbf461df6299925177a3ed82d
#
_cell.length_a   1.000
_cell.length_b   1.000
_cell.length_c   1.000
_cell.angle_alpha   90.00
_cell.angle_beta   90.00
_cell.angle_gamma   90.00
#
_symmetry.space_group_name_H-M   'P 1'
#
loop_
_entity.id
_entity.type
_entity.pdbx_description
1 polymer ?
#
loop_
_entity_poly.entity_id
_entity_poly.type
_entity_poly.pdbx_seq_one_letter_code
_entity_poly.pdbx_strand_id
1 'polypeptide(L)'
;SIISKKLASGIKNLILDVKVGKGALMANIKQAKKLAESLVSIAKASNCNTKALITNMDDPLSSSIGNSLEVETVVEVLLGKNKNEYALLDTTIATSVELYSMVNSEKSTAEIKRKIYSLLDSGHVAERFEKMVSALGGPKNFLSIYQKVLPRANTVVPVKAIKEGFISQINTKALG
;
A
#
# COMPACT_ATOMS: atom_id res chain seq x y z
N SER A 1 -10.29 -12.39 13.11
CA SER A 1 -8.86 -12.34 13.42
C SER A 1 -8.11 -11.09 12.90
N ILE A 2 -8.62 -10.35 11.89
CA ILE A 2 -7.94 -9.15 11.35
C ILE A 2 -7.75 -8.11 12.46
N ILE A 3 -8.81 -7.70 13.14
CA ILE A 3 -8.76 -6.67 14.19
C ILE A 3 -8.01 -7.15 15.43
N SER A 4 -8.15 -8.41 15.85
CA SER A 4 -7.46 -8.93 17.05
C SER A 4 -5.93 -8.79 16.99
N LYS A 5 -5.33 -9.05 15.82
CA LYS A 5 -3.88 -8.86 15.61
C LYS A 5 -3.45 -7.40 15.75
N LYS A 6 -4.28 -6.46 15.26
CA LYS A 6 -4.01 -5.02 15.35
C LYS A 6 -4.15 -4.52 16.79
N LEU A 7 -5.17 -4.98 17.50
CA LEU A 7 -5.36 -4.65 18.92
C LEU A 7 -4.24 -5.20 19.80
N ALA A 8 -3.78 -6.43 19.52
CA ALA A 8 -2.67 -7.03 20.25
C ALA A 8 -1.35 -6.23 20.14
N SER A 9 -1.15 -5.48 19.06
CA SER A 9 0.00 -4.58 18.90
C SER A 9 -0.14 -3.23 19.63
N GLY A 10 -1.26 -2.98 20.33
CA GLY A 10 -1.47 -1.79 21.16
C GLY A 10 -1.72 -0.50 20.38
N ILE A 11 -2.09 -0.57 19.10
CA ILE A 11 -2.36 0.61 18.29
C ILE A 11 -3.64 1.31 18.75
N LYS A 12 -3.63 2.64 18.73
CA LYS A 12 -4.78 3.49 19.09
C LYS A 12 -5.53 4.05 17.91
N ASN A 13 -4.86 4.19 16.77
CA ASN A 13 -5.43 4.69 15.52
C ASN A 13 -5.14 3.70 14.40
N LEU A 14 -6.14 3.44 13.56
CA LEU A 14 -6.06 2.46 12.48
C LEU A 14 -6.75 2.98 11.23
N ILE A 15 -6.09 2.87 10.08
CA ILE A 15 -6.70 2.96 8.76
C ILE A 15 -6.74 1.56 8.17
N LEU A 16 -7.91 1.19 7.65
CA LEU A 16 -8.12 -0.05 6.91
C LEU A 16 -8.27 0.29 5.43
N ASP A 17 -7.49 -0.36 4.59
CA ASP A 17 -7.69 -0.39 3.15
C ASP A 17 -8.49 -1.65 2.79
N VAL A 18 -9.75 -1.46 2.41
CA VAL A 18 -10.69 -2.54 2.05
C VAL A 18 -10.78 -2.62 0.54
N LYS A 19 -10.16 -3.63 -0.03
CA LYS A 19 -10.12 -3.85 -1.46
C LYS A 19 -11.46 -4.33 -2.01
N VAL A 20 -11.87 -3.79 -3.17
CA VAL A 20 -13.05 -4.22 -3.93
C VAL A 20 -12.69 -4.42 -5.39
N GLY A 21 -13.24 -5.45 -6.02
CA GLY A 21 -13.00 -5.76 -7.43
C GLY A 21 -12.62 -7.21 -7.69
N LYS A 22 -12.22 -7.50 -8.92
CA LYS A 22 -11.95 -8.86 -9.39
C LYS A 22 -10.78 -9.57 -8.69
N GLY A 23 -9.80 -8.81 -8.22
CA GLY A 23 -8.67 -9.32 -7.45
C GLY A 23 -8.95 -9.44 -5.95
N ALA A 24 -10.05 -8.83 -5.46
CA ALA A 24 -10.39 -8.77 -4.04
C ALA A 24 -11.30 -9.91 -3.58
N LEU A 25 -11.37 -10.11 -2.25
CA LEU A 25 -12.39 -10.98 -1.65
C LEU A 25 -13.80 -10.39 -1.81
N MET A 26 -13.92 -9.06 -1.80
CA MET A 26 -15.20 -8.36 -1.97
C MET A 26 -15.38 -8.01 -3.46
N ALA A 27 -16.28 -8.73 -4.13
CA ALA A 27 -16.51 -8.57 -5.56
C ALA A 27 -17.27 -7.28 -5.92
N ASN A 28 -17.98 -6.67 -4.98
CA ASN A 28 -18.76 -5.46 -5.21
C ASN A 28 -18.73 -4.50 -4.01
N ILE A 29 -19.03 -3.24 -4.32
CA ILE A 29 -18.98 -2.13 -3.35
C ILE A 29 -19.91 -2.32 -2.14
N LYS A 30 -21.06 -2.97 -2.31
CA LYS A 30 -22.00 -3.22 -1.21
C LYS A 30 -21.41 -4.16 -0.17
N GLN A 31 -20.75 -5.22 -0.61
CA GLN A 31 -20.05 -6.17 0.26
C GLN A 31 -18.84 -5.51 0.94
N ALA A 32 -18.05 -4.73 0.19
CA ALA A 32 -16.91 -4.00 0.73
C ALA A 32 -17.33 -3.00 1.82
N LYS A 33 -18.42 -2.24 1.61
CA LYS A 33 -18.99 -1.33 2.62
C LYS A 33 -19.39 -2.06 3.87
N LYS A 34 -20.16 -3.16 3.75
CA LYS A 34 -20.60 -3.96 4.89
C LYS A 34 -19.41 -4.51 5.70
N LEU A 35 -18.37 -4.98 5.02
CA LEU A 35 -17.14 -5.42 5.68
C LEU A 35 -16.43 -4.26 6.40
N ALA A 36 -16.24 -3.13 5.72
CA ALA A 36 -15.62 -1.94 6.29
C ALA A 36 -16.34 -1.45 7.54
N GLU A 37 -17.65 -1.30 7.48
CA GLU A 37 -18.51 -0.90 8.62
C GLU A 37 -18.37 -1.85 9.79
N SER A 38 -18.40 -3.16 9.55
CA SER A 38 -18.23 -4.19 10.58
C SER A 38 -16.85 -4.09 11.24
N LEU A 39 -15.77 -4.00 10.45
CA LEU A 39 -14.41 -3.91 10.98
C LEU A 39 -14.20 -2.63 11.78
N VAL A 40 -14.69 -1.49 11.29
CA VAL A 40 -14.61 -0.19 11.98
C VAL A 40 -15.39 -0.24 13.30
N SER A 41 -16.60 -0.79 13.31
CA SER A 41 -17.42 -0.93 14.53
C SER A 41 -16.71 -1.77 15.59
N ILE A 42 -16.18 -2.94 15.22
CA ILE A 42 -15.48 -3.84 16.14
C ILE A 42 -14.23 -3.15 16.72
N ALA A 43 -13.44 -2.48 15.89
CA ALA A 43 -12.22 -1.82 16.34
C ALA A 43 -12.54 -0.65 17.28
N LYS A 44 -13.55 0.17 16.96
CA LYS A 44 -14.00 1.27 17.83
C LYS A 44 -14.54 0.77 19.17
N ALA A 45 -15.31 -0.33 19.17
CA ALA A 45 -15.80 -0.95 20.40
C ALA A 45 -14.65 -1.45 21.31
N SER A 46 -13.46 -1.66 20.73
CA SER A 46 -12.23 -2.03 21.43
C SER A 46 -11.30 -0.83 21.70
N ASN A 47 -11.82 0.40 21.71
CA ASN A 47 -11.08 1.63 21.95
C ASN A 47 -9.95 1.92 20.93
N CYS A 48 -10.05 1.37 19.71
CA CYS A 48 -9.16 1.71 18.61
C CYS A 48 -9.90 2.65 17.64
N ASN A 49 -9.46 3.92 17.56
CA ASN A 49 -10.02 4.88 16.62
C ASN A 49 -9.72 4.42 15.19
N THR A 50 -10.76 4.12 14.42
CA THR A 50 -10.61 3.42 13.14
C THR A 50 -11.44 4.06 12.04
N LYS A 51 -10.83 4.23 10.89
CA LYS A 51 -11.47 4.57 9.61
C LYS A 51 -11.17 3.48 8.58
N ALA A 52 -11.95 3.42 7.52
CA ALA A 52 -11.72 2.54 6.38
C ALA A 52 -11.82 3.32 5.07
N LEU A 53 -10.90 3.04 4.15
CA LEU A 53 -10.98 3.43 2.74
C LEU A 53 -11.36 2.19 1.93
N ILE A 54 -12.17 2.38 0.91
CA ILE A 54 -12.51 1.33 -0.05
C ILE A 54 -11.76 1.67 -1.34
N THR A 55 -10.89 0.77 -1.78
CA THR A 55 -10.04 0.99 -2.94
C THR A 55 -10.22 -0.09 -3.99
N ASN A 56 -9.96 0.27 -5.25
CA ASN A 56 -10.10 -0.62 -6.39
C ASN A 56 -9.03 -1.72 -6.40
N MET A 57 -9.43 -2.94 -6.77
CA MET A 57 -8.55 -4.07 -7.05
C MET A 57 -8.99 -4.82 -8.33
N ASP A 58 -9.58 -4.12 -9.29
CA ASP A 58 -9.78 -4.67 -10.64
C ASP A 58 -8.46 -4.74 -11.40
N ASP A 59 -7.55 -3.81 -11.10
CA ASP A 59 -6.20 -3.75 -11.62
C ASP A 59 -5.18 -3.94 -10.50
N PRO A 60 -3.94 -4.38 -10.80
CA PRO A 60 -2.84 -4.37 -9.86
C PRO A 60 -2.54 -2.97 -9.32
N LEU A 61 -2.12 -2.87 -8.07
CA LEU A 61 -1.81 -1.59 -7.44
C LEU A 61 -0.54 -0.93 -8.00
N SER A 62 0.37 -1.74 -8.53
CA SER A 62 1.63 -1.30 -9.14
C SER A 62 1.88 -2.01 -10.47
N SER A 63 2.86 -1.55 -11.21
CA SER A 63 3.32 -2.17 -12.46
C SER A 63 3.97 -3.55 -12.25
N SER A 64 4.30 -3.89 -11.03
CA SER A 64 4.94 -5.15 -10.64
C SER A 64 4.00 -6.01 -9.82
N ILE A 65 4.06 -7.33 -10.04
CA ILE A 65 3.33 -8.35 -9.30
C ILE A 65 4.30 -9.43 -8.87
N GLY A 66 4.35 -9.73 -7.58
CA GLY A 66 5.26 -10.69 -6.95
C GLY A 66 6.16 -10.04 -5.91
N ASN A 67 6.36 -10.72 -4.78
CA ASN A 67 6.91 -10.14 -3.55
C ASN A 67 8.21 -9.33 -3.76
N SER A 68 9.20 -9.90 -4.43
CA SER A 68 10.48 -9.22 -4.66
C SER A 68 10.37 -8.02 -5.60
N LEU A 69 9.57 -8.16 -6.66
CA LEU A 69 9.36 -7.11 -7.64
C LEU A 69 8.58 -5.94 -7.03
N GLU A 70 7.58 -6.22 -6.21
CA GLU A 70 6.81 -5.20 -5.50
C GLU A 70 7.67 -4.44 -4.50
N VAL A 71 8.53 -5.14 -3.74
CA VAL A 71 9.48 -4.49 -2.82
C VAL A 71 10.47 -3.62 -3.58
N GLU A 72 10.99 -4.09 -4.72
CA GLU A 72 11.85 -3.30 -5.60
C GLU A 72 11.15 -2.03 -6.08
N THR A 73 9.92 -2.14 -6.59
CA THR A 73 9.09 -1.00 -7.01
C THR A 73 8.89 -0.01 -5.86
N VAL A 74 8.57 -0.48 -4.66
CA VAL A 74 8.42 0.39 -3.48
C VAL A 74 9.73 1.13 -3.17
N VAL A 75 10.87 0.44 -3.19
CA VAL A 75 12.18 1.09 -2.96
C VAL A 75 12.47 2.14 -4.01
N GLU A 76 12.20 1.86 -5.28
CA GLU A 76 12.39 2.83 -6.37
C GLU A 76 11.51 4.07 -6.24
N VAL A 77 10.25 3.89 -5.83
CA VAL A 77 9.33 4.99 -5.51
C VAL A 77 9.85 5.82 -4.33
N LEU A 78 10.28 5.18 -3.25
CA LEU A 78 10.82 5.84 -2.06
C LEU A 78 12.12 6.61 -2.34
N LEU A 79 12.92 6.14 -3.28
CA LEU A 79 14.15 6.80 -3.73
C LEU A 79 13.91 7.85 -4.82
N GLY A 80 12.67 8.08 -5.24
CA GLY A 80 12.30 9.01 -6.32
C GLY A 80 12.75 8.57 -7.72
N LYS A 81 13.15 7.31 -7.89
CA LYS A 81 13.61 6.74 -9.17
C LYS A 81 12.45 6.35 -10.09
N ASN A 82 11.32 5.92 -9.52
CA ASN A 82 10.12 5.57 -10.25
C ASN A 82 8.96 6.48 -9.82
N LYS A 83 8.53 7.36 -10.73
CA LYS A 83 7.44 8.33 -10.50
C LYS A 83 6.14 7.95 -11.18
N ASN A 84 6.08 6.81 -11.87
CA ASN A 84 4.95 6.42 -12.70
C ASN A 84 3.98 5.47 -11.98
N GLU A 85 4.23 5.15 -10.72
CA GLU A 85 3.38 4.28 -9.90
C GLU A 85 2.23 5.07 -9.26
N TYR A 86 1.40 5.70 -10.10
CA TYR A 86 0.34 6.62 -9.65
C TYR A 86 -0.67 5.96 -8.71
N ALA A 87 -1.16 4.75 -9.03
CA ALA A 87 -2.15 4.07 -8.21
C ALA A 87 -1.59 3.70 -6.82
N LEU A 88 -0.33 3.24 -6.77
CA LEU A 88 0.37 2.94 -5.52
C LEU A 88 0.56 4.21 -4.68
N LEU A 89 1.04 5.29 -5.30
CA LEU A 89 1.26 6.56 -4.63
C LEU A 89 -0.05 7.16 -4.12
N ASP A 90 -1.08 7.25 -4.96
CA ASP A 90 -2.37 7.84 -4.60
C ASP A 90 -3.03 7.09 -3.44
N THR A 91 -3.02 5.75 -3.46
CA THR A 91 -3.55 4.93 -2.37
C THR A 91 -2.76 5.13 -1.08
N THR A 92 -1.42 5.16 -1.19
CA THR A 92 -0.53 5.33 -0.04
C THR A 92 -0.68 6.73 0.56
N ILE A 93 -0.74 7.77 -0.26
CA ILE A 93 -0.95 9.15 0.20
C ILE A 93 -2.33 9.30 0.82
N ALA A 94 -3.39 8.76 0.21
CA ALA A 94 -4.76 8.84 0.75
C ALA A 94 -4.85 8.19 2.14
N THR A 95 -4.34 6.97 2.30
CA THR A 95 -4.31 6.28 3.60
C THR A 95 -3.48 7.03 4.64
N SER A 96 -2.34 7.58 4.24
CA SER A 96 -1.47 8.36 5.11
C SER A 96 -2.10 9.67 5.56
N VAL A 97 -2.80 10.38 4.65
CA VAL A 97 -3.54 11.61 4.96
C VAL A 97 -4.63 11.33 5.99
N GLU A 98 -5.43 10.28 5.77
CA GLU A 98 -6.49 9.91 6.72
C GLU A 98 -5.94 9.53 8.09
N LEU A 99 -4.87 8.73 8.15
CA LEU A 99 -4.24 8.36 9.42
C LEU A 99 -3.66 9.57 10.15
N TYR A 100 -2.98 10.46 9.43
CA TYR A 100 -2.39 11.66 10.00
C TYR A 100 -3.46 12.62 10.52
N SER A 101 -4.57 12.78 9.80
CA SER A 101 -5.69 13.64 10.21
C SER A 101 -6.39 13.16 11.48
N MET A 102 -6.37 11.85 11.74
CA MET A 102 -6.93 11.28 12.99
C MET A 102 -6.16 11.71 14.25
N VAL A 103 -4.91 12.10 14.08
CA VAL A 103 -4.00 12.50 15.20
C VAL A 103 -3.79 14.02 15.23
N ASN A 104 -4.02 14.71 14.11
CA ASN A 104 -3.78 16.14 13.93
C ASN A 104 -5.02 16.79 13.30
N SER A 105 -6.12 16.78 14.03
CA SER A 105 -7.45 17.23 13.56
C SER A 105 -7.53 18.74 13.23
N GLU A 106 -6.60 19.53 13.75
CA GLU A 106 -6.53 20.98 13.51
C GLU A 106 -5.94 21.34 12.14
N LYS A 107 -5.28 20.42 11.46
CA LYS A 107 -4.66 20.65 10.16
C LYS A 107 -5.61 20.34 9.01
N SER A 108 -5.58 21.17 7.99
CA SER A 108 -6.30 20.92 6.75
C SER A 108 -5.70 19.74 5.97
N THR A 109 -6.54 19.06 5.21
CA THR A 109 -6.11 17.96 4.31
C THR A 109 -4.99 18.39 3.36
N ALA A 110 -5.04 19.64 2.87
CA ALA A 110 -4.01 20.17 1.97
C ALA A 110 -2.65 20.35 2.66
N GLU A 111 -2.64 20.80 3.91
CA GLU A 111 -1.41 20.91 4.70
C GLU A 111 -0.81 19.55 5.02
N ILE A 112 -1.66 18.59 5.41
CA ILE A 112 -1.23 17.20 5.67
C ILE A 112 -0.63 16.60 4.40
N LYS A 113 -1.31 16.73 3.27
CA LYS A 113 -0.83 16.20 1.99
C LYS A 113 0.52 16.81 1.60
N ARG A 114 0.68 18.13 1.71
CA ARG A 114 1.97 18.79 1.47
C ARG A 114 3.08 18.27 2.39
N LYS A 115 2.77 18.06 3.67
CA LYS A 115 3.74 17.49 4.63
C LYS A 115 4.17 16.08 4.24
N ILE A 116 3.23 15.23 3.82
CA ILE A 116 3.53 13.84 3.41
C ILE A 116 4.44 13.84 2.18
N TYR A 117 4.12 14.65 1.15
CA TYR A 117 4.99 14.79 -0.02
C TYR A 117 6.39 15.31 0.33
N SER A 118 6.48 16.32 1.20
CA SER A 118 7.76 16.84 1.67
C SER A 118 8.61 15.76 2.36
N LEU A 119 8.00 14.87 3.14
CA LEU A 119 8.70 13.75 3.78
C LEU A 119 9.16 12.70 2.77
N LEU A 120 8.36 12.44 1.73
CA LEU A 120 8.71 11.53 0.65
C LEU A 120 9.89 12.08 -0.16
N ASP A 121 9.79 13.35 -0.61
CA ASP A 121 10.78 14.01 -1.46
C ASP A 121 12.12 14.22 -0.73
N SER A 122 12.09 14.44 0.59
CA SER A 122 13.31 14.61 1.41
C SER A 122 14.03 13.31 1.74
N GLY A 123 13.48 12.14 1.37
CA GLY A 123 14.06 10.83 1.67
C GLY A 123 13.79 10.30 3.09
N HIS A 124 13.12 11.07 3.96
CA HIS A 124 12.82 10.62 5.33
C HIS A 124 11.98 9.34 5.37
N VAL A 125 11.06 9.16 4.40
CA VAL A 125 10.25 7.94 4.31
C VAL A 125 11.13 6.75 3.93
N ALA A 126 12.05 6.93 2.97
CA ALA A 126 13.01 5.91 2.57
C ALA A 126 13.91 5.48 3.74
N GLU A 127 14.45 6.45 4.48
CA GLU A 127 15.25 6.18 5.69
C GLU A 127 14.45 5.40 6.75
N ARG A 128 13.18 5.76 6.95
CA ARG A 128 12.30 5.06 7.90
C ARG A 128 12.01 3.63 7.46
N PHE A 129 11.81 3.42 6.17
CA PHE A 129 11.63 2.09 5.58
C PHE A 129 12.88 1.22 5.79
N GLU A 130 14.09 1.74 5.54
CA GLU A 130 15.35 1.03 5.78
C GLU A 130 15.53 0.64 7.25
N LYS A 131 15.20 1.55 8.18
CA LYS A 131 15.21 1.25 9.62
C LYS A 131 14.23 0.13 9.98
N MET A 132 13.05 0.12 9.38
CA MET A 132 12.06 -0.94 9.57
C MET A 132 12.59 -2.29 9.07
N VAL A 133 13.15 -2.34 7.87
CA VAL A 133 13.75 -3.56 7.29
C VAL A 133 14.85 -4.10 8.22
N SER A 134 15.73 -3.22 8.70
CA SER A 134 16.81 -3.60 9.63
C SER A 134 16.27 -4.11 10.97
N ALA A 135 15.25 -3.48 11.52
CA ALA A 135 14.63 -3.91 12.78
C ALA A 135 13.94 -5.27 12.67
N LEU A 136 13.48 -5.64 11.48
CA LEU A 136 12.89 -6.95 11.17
C LEU A 136 13.94 -8.03 10.81
N GLY A 137 15.24 -7.73 10.96
CA GLY A 137 16.34 -8.67 10.70
C GLY A 137 16.93 -8.60 9.30
N GLY A 138 16.49 -7.66 8.47
CA GLY A 138 17.08 -7.42 7.16
C GLY A 138 18.39 -6.62 7.20
N PRO A 139 19.04 -6.40 6.06
CA PRO A 139 20.29 -5.64 5.99
C PRO A 139 20.11 -4.18 6.43
N LYS A 140 21.09 -3.63 7.17
CA LYS A 140 21.07 -2.23 7.64
C LYS A 140 21.15 -1.21 6.50
N ASN A 141 21.75 -1.58 5.36
CA ASN A 141 21.95 -0.74 4.17
C ASN A 141 21.07 -1.22 2.99
N PHE A 142 19.84 -1.66 3.30
CA PHE A 142 18.94 -2.30 2.34
C PHE A 142 18.71 -1.45 1.08
N LEU A 143 18.49 -0.14 1.24
CA LEU A 143 18.23 0.76 0.10
C LEU A 143 19.40 0.86 -0.90
N SER A 144 20.61 0.56 -0.48
CA SER A 144 21.78 0.57 -1.38
C SER A 144 22.07 -0.80 -2.00
N ILE A 145 21.54 -1.89 -1.43
CA ILE A 145 21.84 -3.25 -1.89
C ILE A 145 20.61 -4.08 -2.29
N TYR A 146 19.39 -3.50 -2.27
CA TYR A 146 18.12 -4.23 -2.51
C TYR A 146 18.18 -5.08 -3.78
N GLN A 147 18.76 -4.57 -4.87
CA GLN A 147 18.86 -5.30 -6.13
C GLN A 147 19.74 -6.58 -6.05
N LYS A 148 20.64 -6.65 -5.08
CA LYS A 148 21.54 -7.79 -4.86
C LYS A 148 20.94 -8.83 -3.92
N VAL A 149 20.11 -8.39 -2.97
CA VAL A 149 19.56 -9.26 -1.91
C VAL A 149 18.16 -9.74 -2.19
N LEU A 150 17.40 -9.03 -3.03
CA LEU A 150 16.06 -9.49 -3.44
C LEU A 150 16.18 -10.68 -4.39
N PRO A 151 15.42 -11.76 -4.16
CA PRO A 151 15.36 -12.91 -5.05
C PRO A 151 14.98 -12.51 -6.47
N ARG A 152 15.62 -13.13 -7.45
CA ARG A 152 15.36 -12.93 -8.89
C ARG A 152 14.88 -14.23 -9.52
N ALA A 153 14.03 -14.10 -10.54
CA ALA A 153 13.62 -15.25 -11.35
C ALA A 153 14.82 -15.73 -12.19
N ASN A 154 15.00 -17.05 -12.26
CA ASN A 154 16.02 -17.67 -13.10
C ASN A 154 15.69 -17.58 -14.60
N THR A 155 14.41 -17.45 -14.93
CA THR A 155 13.91 -17.37 -16.31
C THR A 155 12.98 -16.19 -16.44
N VAL A 156 13.23 -15.34 -17.42
CA VAL A 156 12.39 -14.18 -17.77
C VAL A 156 11.97 -14.34 -19.23
N VAL A 157 10.67 -14.39 -19.48
CA VAL A 157 10.12 -14.57 -20.81
C VAL A 157 9.24 -13.35 -21.15
N PRO A 158 9.52 -12.64 -22.26
CA PRO A 158 8.67 -11.54 -22.68
C PRO A 158 7.36 -12.06 -23.29
N VAL A 159 6.23 -11.55 -22.80
CA VAL A 159 4.90 -11.78 -23.37
C VAL A 159 4.50 -10.54 -24.17
N LYS A 160 4.54 -10.64 -25.50
CA LYS A 160 4.21 -9.53 -26.40
C LYS A 160 2.71 -9.46 -26.67
N ALA A 161 2.19 -8.25 -26.85
CA ALA A 161 0.84 -8.05 -27.36
C ALA A 161 0.72 -8.59 -28.79
N ILE A 162 -0.40 -9.27 -29.10
CA ILE A 162 -0.66 -9.86 -30.42
C ILE A 162 -1.04 -8.77 -31.44
N LYS A 163 -1.62 -7.66 -30.97
CA LYS A 163 -2.04 -6.50 -31.79
C LYS A 163 -1.94 -5.22 -30.96
N GLU A 164 -1.92 -4.09 -31.63
CA GLU A 164 -2.06 -2.78 -31.01
C GLU A 164 -3.45 -2.62 -30.38
N GLY A 165 -3.53 -1.90 -29.26
CA GLY A 165 -4.80 -1.66 -28.58
C GLY A 165 -4.60 -1.23 -27.13
N PHE A 166 -5.72 -1.15 -26.43
CA PHE A 166 -5.76 -0.86 -25.00
C PHE A 166 -6.11 -2.12 -24.20
N ILE A 167 -5.56 -2.24 -23.01
CA ILE A 167 -5.94 -3.30 -22.06
C ILE A 167 -7.33 -2.96 -21.55
N SER A 168 -8.33 -3.75 -21.92
CA SER A 168 -9.72 -3.56 -21.49
C SER A 168 -10.02 -4.23 -20.14
N GLN A 169 -9.24 -5.25 -19.77
CA GLN A 169 -9.45 -6.01 -18.55
C GLN A 169 -8.20 -6.80 -18.16
N ILE A 170 -7.93 -6.86 -16.86
CA ILE A 170 -6.88 -7.69 -16.25
C ILE A 170 -7.55 -8.74 -15.35
N ASN A 171 -7.17 -10.00 -15.46
CA ASN A 171 -7.56 -11.02 -14.49
C ASN A 171 -6.59 -11.00 -13.30
N THR A 172 -6.74 -10.01 -12.46
CA THR A 172 -5.86 -9.72 -11.33
C THR A 172 -5.74 -10.91 -10.37
N LYS A 173 -6.84 -11.66 -10.17
CA LYS A 173 -6.83 -12.85 -9.32
C LYS A 173 -5.98 -13.99 -9.89
N ALA A 174 -5.92 -14.13 -11.20
CA ALA A 174 -5.11 -15.18 -11.84
C ALA A 174 -3.63 -14.81 -11.90
N LEU A 175 -3.31 -13.50 -11.87
CA LEU A 175 -1.93 -13.02 -11.83
C LEU A 175 -1.30 -13.16 -10.43
N GLY A 176 -2.05 -12.94 -9.35
CA GLY A 176 -1.61 -13.11 -7.97
C GLY A 176 -1.66 -14.56 -7.51
#